data_9b48a9aa636ef35a3c83752ed4f04c73
#
_entry.id   9b48a9aa636ef35a3c83752ed4f04c73
#
_cell.length_a   1.000
_cell.length_b   1.000
_cell.length_c   1.000
_cell.angle_alpha   90.00
_cell.angle_beta   90.00
_cell.angle_gamma   90.00
#
_symmetry.space_group_name_H-M   'P 1'
#
loop_
_entity.id
_entity.type
_entity.pdbx_description
1 polymer ?
#
loop_
_entity_poly.entity_id
_entity_poly.type
_entity_poly.pdbx_seq_one_letter_code
_entity_poly.pdbx_strand_id
1 'polypeptide(L)'
;QGTFDGMTIFENKKFSIHINTANGNTLNSPRGRYTLAHELGHYIIDSHRIALELGFLEPFPSKTNQKEHNSVERDADYVASCLVMPEIRYQKDIVGKKFDFDLIKFLSKEYNVSISACAIRFAQIGNHPIMIIYAESGIIKWTYYSDDFKYKTIINYPKISEHFLMGEYFTNHIKVEKTAQIW
;
A
#
# COMPACT_ATOMS: atom_id res chain seq x y z
N GLN A 1 9.50 -22.39 3.49
CA GLN A 1 8.15 -22.06 3.98
C GLN A 1 8.06 -20.56 4.20
N GLY A 2 7.04 -19.86 3.64
CA GLY A 2 6.77 -18.46 3.91
C GLY A 2 7.61 -17.41 3.16
N THR A 3 8.12 -17.74 1.99
CA THR A 3 9.05 -16.87 1.27
C THR A 3 8.38 -15.86 0.33
N PHE A 4 7.09 -16.03 -0.02
CA PHE A 4 6.37 -15.15 -0.93
C PHE A 4 4.90 -15.03 -0.55
N ASP A 5 4.23 -14.00 -1.04
CA ASP A 5 2.78 -13.79 -0.91
C ASP A 5 2.04 -14.21 -2.19
N GLY A 6 2.55 -13.81 -3.34
CA GLY A 6 2.06 -14.17 -4.66
C GLY A 6 3.20 -14.31 -5.66
N MET A 7 2.90 -14.87 -6.82
CA MET A 7 3.83 -15.00 -7.92
C MET A 7 3.09 -15.24 -9.24
N THR A 8 3.42 -14.48 -10.27
CA THR A 8 2.96 -14.66 -11.64
C THR A 8 4.01 -15.42 -12.43
N ILE A 9 3.61 -16.53 -13.06
CA ILE A 9 4.51 -17.42 -13.80
C ILE A 9 4.00 -17.60 -15.22
N PHE A 10 4.93 -17.65 -16.18
CA PHE A 10 4.67 -18.07 -17.55
C PHE A 10 5.37 -19.42 -17.82
N GLU A 11 4.59 -20.47 -17.95
CA GLU A 11 5.08 -21.80 -18.26
C GLU A 11 4.13 -22.53 -19.23
N ASN A 12 4.68 -23.38 -20.11
CA ASN A 12 3.88 -24.13 -21.06
C ASN A 12 2.92 -23.27 -21.91
N LYS A 13 3.36 -22.06 -22.31
CA LYS A 13 2.57 -21.06 -23.06
C LYS A 13 1.32 -20.58 -22.32
N LYS A 14 1.33 -20.60 -20.99
CA LYS A 14 0.22 -20.15 -20.16
C LYS A 14 0.74 -19.33 -19.00
N PHE A 15 -0.01 -18.29 -18.65
CA PHE A 15 0.18 -17.55 -17.40
C PHE A 15 -0.60 -18.24 -16.28
N SER A 16 0.00 -18.30 -15.12
CA SER A 16 -0.63 -18.74 -13.88
C SER A 16 -0.25 -17.82 -12.72
N ILE A 17 -1.19 -17.57 -11.84
CA ILE A 17 -0.97 -16.81 -10.61
C ILE A 17 -1.03 -17.76 -9.43
N HIS A 18 0.02 -17.76 -8.63
CA HIS A 18 0.14 -18.56 -7.42
C HIS A 18 0.00 -17.64 -6.20
N ILE A 19 -0.91 -17.96 -5.30
CA ILE A 19 -1.12 -17.22 -4.05
C ILE A 19 -0.75 -18.13 -2.88
N ASN A 20 0.13 -17.64 -2.01
CA ASN A 20 0.55 -18.40 -0.84
C ASN A 20 -0.46 -18.28 0.31
N THR A 21 -1.36 -19.22 0.39
CA THR A 21 -2.40 -19.26 1.42
C THR A 21 -1.86 -19.57 2.83
N ALA A 22 -0.66 -20.13 2.95
CA ALA A 22 -0.03 -20.39 4.25
C ALA A 22 0.27 -19.11 5.04
N ASN A 23 0.41 -17.96 4.35
CA ASN A 23 0.57 -16.64 4.96
C ASN A 23 -0.76 -15.94 5.31
N GLY A 24 -1.89 -16.66 5.25
CA GLY A 24 -3.22 -16.06 5.45
C GLY A 24 -3.74 -15.27 4.25
N ASN A 25 -3.12 -15.40 3.09
CA ASN A 25 -3.52 -14.74 1.84
C ASN A 25 -4.73 -15.45 1.19
N THR A 26 -5.84 -15.53 1.91
CA THR A 26 -7.08 -16.04 1.31
C THR A 26 -7.69 -14.98 0.41
N LEU A 27 -8.40 -15.38 -0.64
CA LEU A 27 -9.03 -14.45 -1.59
C LEU A 27 -10.05 -13.51 -0.93
N ASN A 28 -10.56 -13.88 0.26
CA ASN A 28 -11.48 -13.05 1.03
C ASN A 28 -10.78 -12.10 2.04
N SER A 29 -9.48 -12.29 2.27
CA SER A 29 -8.72 -11.41 3.14
C SER A 29 -8.26 -10.15 2.41
N PRO A 30 -8.11 -8.99 3.10
CA PRO A 30 -7.56 -7.77 2.50
C PRO A 30 -6.21 -8.02 1.82
N ARG A 31 -5.33 -8.79 2.48
CA ARG A 31 -3.99 -9.12 1.97
C ARG A 31 -4.07 -9.99 0.72
N GLY A 32 -4.84 -11.08 0.74
CA GLY A 32 -4.95 -11.98 -0.41
C GLY A 32 -5.58 -11.33 -1.63
N ARG A 33 -6.57 -10.46 -1.44
CA ARG A 33 -7.16 -9.65 -2.54
C ARG A 33 -6.14 -8.71 -3.16
N TYR A 34 -5.38 -8.00 -2.33
CA TYR A 34 -4.35 -7.09 -2.82
C TYR A 34 -3.24 -7.86 -3.54
N THR A 35 -2.79 -8.98 -2.97
CA THR A 35 -1.79 -9.86 -3.60
C THR A 35 -2.28 -10.35 -4.97
N LEU A 36 -3.52 -10.83 -5.07
CA LEU A 36 -4.07 -11.24 -6.36
C LEU A 36 -4.10 -10.09 -7.37
N ALA A 37 -4.52 -8.90 -6.95
CA ALA A 37 -4.56 -7.71 -7.80
C ALA A 37 -3.14 -7.28 -8.24
N HIS A 38 -2.13 -7.43 -7.39
CA HIS A 38 -0.73 -7.17 -7.69
C HIS A 38 -0.21 -8.14 -8.77
N GLU A 39 -0.45 -9.42 -8.60
CA GLU A 39 -0.07 -10.43 -9.59
C GLU A 39 -0.81 -10.24 -10.93
N LEU A 40 -2.08 -9.85 -10.89
CA LEU A 40 -2.80 -9.42 -12.09
C LEU A 40 -2.18 -8.17 -12.72
N GLY A 41 -1.62 -7.26 -11.93
CA GLY A 41 -0.86 -6.11 -12.41
C GLY A 41 0.29 -6.52 -13.31
N HIS A 42 1.08 -7.51 -12.91
CA HIS A 42 2.16 -8.05 -13.74
C HIS A 42 1.67 -8.66 -15.05
N TYR A 43 0.48 -9.25 -15.06
CA TYR A 43 -0.11 -9.78 -16.28
C TYR A 43 -0.71 -8.68 -17.19
N ILE A 44 -1.32 -7.64 -16.60
CA ILE A 44 -2.00 -6.57 -17.34
C ILE A 44 -0.99 -5.61 -17.99
N ILE A 45 0.13 -5.33 -17.32
CA ILE A 45 1.19 -4.45 -17.82
C ILE A 45 1.95 -5.17 -18.95
N ASP A 46 1.84 -4.67 -20.17
CA ASP A 46 2.43 -5.31 -21.35
C ASP A 46 3.93 -5.55 -21.23
N SER A 47 4.69 -4.58 -20.72
CA SER A 47 6.14 -4.71 -20.53
C SER A 47 6.50 -5.85 -19.56
N HIS A 48 5.74 -6.03 -18.46
CA HIS A 48 5.96 -7.12 -17.51
C HIS A 48 5.57 -8.46 -18.11
N ARG A 49 4.40 -8.52 -18.73
CA ARG A 49 3.88 -9.74 -19.37
C ARG A 49 4.83 -10.25 -20.45
N ILE A 50 5.26 -9.39 -21.36
CA ILE A 50 6.17 -9.73 -22.45
C ILE A 50 7.55 -10.14 -21.89
N ALA A 51 8.06 -9.44 -20.88
CA ALA A 51 9.34 -9.79 -20.27
C ALA A 51 9.30 -11.16 -19.58
N LEU A 52 8.19 -11.52 -18.91
CA LEU A 52 7.98 -12.87 -18.36
C LEU A 52 7.88 -13.92 -19.46
N GLU A 53 7.15 -13.63 -20.54
CA GLU A 53 6.95 -14.54 -21.67
C GLU A 53 8.26 -14.84 -22.42
N LEU A 54 9.12 -13.83 -22.55
CA LEU A 54 10.42 -13.94 -23.23
C LEU A 54 11.55 -14.41 -22.30
N GLY A 55 11.28 -14.59 -21.00
CA GLY A 55 12.28 -15.00 -20.03
C GLY A 55 13.29 -13.88 -19.67
N PHE A 56 13.00 -12.63 -19.98
CA PHE A 56 13.81 -11.47 -19.52
C PHE A 56 13.52 -11.08 -18.08
N LEU A 57 12.36 -11.45 -17.58
CA LEU A 57 11.97 -11.31 -16.20
C LEU A 57 11.74 -12.72 -15.64
N GLU A 58 12.48 -13.08 -14.61
CA GLU A 58 12.20 -14.31 -13.89
C GLU A 58 10.98 -14.14 -12.99
N PRO A 59 10.16 -15.20 -12.78
CA PRO A 59 9.12 -15.17 -11.77
C PRO A 59 9.76 -14.91 -10.40
N PHE A 60 9.53 -13.75 -9.83
CA PHE A 60 10.04 -13.45 -8.50
C PHE A 60 8.91 -13.38 -7.49
N PRO A 61 9.18 -13.89 -6.30
CA PRO A 61 8.17 -13.93 -5.26
C PRO A 61 7.86 -12.53 -4.74
N SER A 62 6.65 -12.06 -4.96
CA SER A 62 6.16 -10.80 -4.38
C SER A 62 6.01 -10.92 -2.87
N LYS A 63 6.46 -9.90 -2.14
CA LYS A 63 6.27 -9.78 -0.68
C LYS A 63 5.68 -8.43 -0.35
N THR A 64 4.49 -8.43 0.17
CA THR A 64 3.68 -7.23 0.47
C THR A 64 4.35 -6.17 1.37
N ASN A 65 5.49 -6.45 1.99
CA ASN A 65 6.17 -5.53 2.92
C ASN A 65 7.65 -5.29 2.60
N GLN A 66 8.14 -5.70 1.45
CA GLN A 66 9.52 -5.38 1.06
C GLN A 66 9.56 -4.04 0.34
N LYS A 67 10.49 -3.18 0.78
CA LYS A 67 10.89 -1.96 0.07
C LYS A 67 11.72 -2.35 -1.15
N GLU A 68 11.12 -2.94 -2.15
CA GLU A 68 11.81 -3.09 -3.41
C GLU A 68 11.65 -1.78 -4.19
N HIS A 69 12.78 -1.09 -4.39
CA HIS A 69 12.86 0.11 -5.23
C HIS A 69 12.75 -0.23 -6.73
N ASN A 70 12.30 -1.42 -7.06
CA ASN A 70 12.11 -1.85 -8.43
C ASN A 70 10.89 -1.15 -9.03
N SER A 71 11.07 -0.49 -10.18
CA SER A 71 9.99 0.18 -10.91
C SER A 71 8.88 -0.80 -11.29
N VAL A 72 9.24 -2.05 -11.62
CA VAL A 72 8.32 -3.13 -12.00
C VAL A 72 7.31 -3.42 -10.89
N GLU A 73 7.80 -3.55 -9.64
CA GLU A 73 6.93 -3.80 -8.47
C GLU A 73 6.01 -2.60 -8.16
N ARG A 74 6.55 -1.37 -8.28
CA ARG A 74 5.74 -0.16 -8.05
C ARG A 74 4.62 -0.01 -9.07
N ASP A 75 4.88 -0.37 -10.32
CA ASP A 75 3.88 -0.33 -11.38
C ASP A 75 2.78 -1.37 -11.13
N ALA A 76 3.15 -2.60 -10.71
CA ALA A 76 2.20 -3.62 -10.31
C ALA A 76 1.37 -3.21 -9.07
N ASP A 77 2.00 -2.62 -8.05
CA ASP A 77 1.32 -2.06 -6.87
C ASP A 77 0.34 -0.95 -7.24
N TYR A 78 0.71 -0.07 -8.17
CA TYR A 78 -0.20 0.97 -8.66
C TYR A 78 -1.43 0.36 -9.35
N VAL A 79 -1.23 -0.60 -10.26
CA VAL A 79 -2.33 -1.31 -10.93
C VAL A 79 -3.19 -2.04 -9.91
N ALA A 80 -2.59 -2.72 -8.92
CA ALA A 80 -3.32 -3.37 -7.85
C ALA A 80 -4.22 -2.39 -7.10
N SER A 81 -3.69 -1.23 -6.74
CA SER A 81 -4.45 -0.19 -6.04
C SER A 81 -5.64 0.32 -6.89
N CYS A 82 -5.46 0.46 -8.20
CA CYS A 82 -6.53 0.83 -9.13
C CYS A 82 -7.63 -0.24 -9.24
N LEU A 83 -7.24 -1.52 -9.23
CA LEU A 83 -8.18 -2.64 -9.32
C LEU A 83 -9.03 -2.78 -8.05
N VAL A 84 -8.40 -2.72 -6.87
CA VAL A 84 -9.11 -2.92 -5.60
C VAL A 84 -9.81 -1.66 -5.09
N MET A 85 -9.35 -0.46 -5.48
CA MET A 85 -9.91 0.86 -5.13
C MET A 85 -10.02 1.75 -6.36
N PRO A 86 -11.01 1.49 -7.26
CA PRO A 86 -11.20 2.27 -8.49
C PRO A 86 -11.44 3.75 -8.18
N GLU A 87 -10.74 4.64 -8.88
CA GLU A 87 -10.70 6.07 -8.61
C GLU A 87 -12.09 6.71 -8.57
N ILE A 88 -12.91 6.49 -9.60
CA ILE A 88 -14.24 7.10 -9.72
C ILE A 88 -15.13 6.74 -8.52
N ARG A 89 -15.08 5.49 -8.07
CA ARG A 89 -15.85 5.04 -6.91
C ARG A 89 -15.26 5.65 -5.63
N TYR A 90 -13.95 5.58 -5.48
CA TYR A 90 -13.25 6.10 -4.31
C TYR A 90 -13.51 7.60 -4.10
N GLN A 91 -13.42 8.40 -5.17
CA GLN A 91 -13.70 9.83 -5.12
C GLN A 91 -15.16 10.13 -4.72
N LYS A 92 -16.14 9.34 -5.22
CA LYS A 92 -17.53 9.46 -4.77
C LYS A 92 -17.69 9.18 -3.28
N ASP A 93 -16.95 8.22 -2.76
CA ASP A 93 -17.05 7.82 -1.35
C ASP A 93 -16.41 8.83 -0.39
N ILE A 94 -15.54 9.73 -0.87
CA ILE A 94 -14.89 10.77 -0.05
C ILE A 94 -15.51 12.16 -0.20
N VAL A 95 -16.31 12.40 -1.24
CA VAL A 95 -16.94 13.71 -1.47
C VAL A 95 -17.80 14.11 -0.28
N GLY A 96 -17.59 15.33 0.22
CA GLY A 96 -18.35 15.91 1.34
C GLY A 96 -18.05 15.30 2.71
N LYS A 97 -17.15 14.33 2.80
CA LYS A 97 -16.71 13.76 4.09
C LYS A 97 -15.54 14.54 4.67
N LYS A 98 -15.55 14.72 5.99
CA LYS A 98 -14.40 15.26 6.71
C LYS A 98 -13.23 14.31 6.62
N PHE A 99 -12.05 14.83 6.31
CA PHE A 99 -10.83 14.04 6.36
C PHE A 99 -10.40 13.83 7.81
N ASP A 100 -10.38 12.57 8.24
CA ASP A 100 -9.83 12.10 9.50
C ASP A 100 -9.46 10.62 9.40
N PHE A 101 -8.93 10.07 10.48
CA PHE A 101 -8.53 8.66 10.47
C PHE A 101 -9.73 7.69 10.40
N ASP A 102 -10.90 8.12 10.88
CA ASP A 102 -12.12 7.31 10.81
C ASP A 102 -12.60 7.15 9.37
N LEU A 103 -12.43 8.17 8.52
CA LEU A 103 -12.68 8.06 7.09
C LEU A 103 -11.79 6.98 6.45
N ILE A 104 -10.50 6.95 6.77
CA ILE A 104 -9.58 5.94 6.25
C ILE A 104 -9.97 4.53 6.74
N LYS A 105 -10.35 4.40 8.03
CA LYS A 105 -10.86 3.12 8.58
C LYS A 105 -12.15 2.66 7.88
N PHE A 106 -13.07 3.59 7.64
CA PHE A 106 -14.31 3.32 6.92
C PHE A 106 -14.01 2.80 5.50
N LEU A 107 -13.21 3.54 4.73
CA LEU A 107 -12.85 3.17 3.36
C LEU A 107 -12.07 1.84 3.29
N SER A 108 -11.17 1.59 4.24
CA SER A 108 -10.44 0.33 4.36
C SER A 108 -11.39 -0.87 4.49
N LYS A 109 -12.45 -0.73 5.27
CA LYS A 109 -13.49 -1.77 5.42
C LYS A 109 -14.36 -1.90 4.15
N GLU A 110 -14.78 -0.77 3.58
CA GLU A 110 -15.63 -0.73 2.39
C GLU A 110 -14.97 -1.40 1.18
N TYR A 111 -13.66 -1.16 1.00
CA TYR A 111 -12.87 -1.75 -0.09
C TYR A 111 -12.22 -3.09 0.27
N ASN A 112 -12.34 -3.53 1.52
CA ASN A 112 -11.68 -4.73 2.05
C ASN A 112 -10.18 -4.74 1.71
N VAL A 113 -9.48 -3.67 2.13
CA VAL A 113 -8.02 -3.48 1.98
C VAL A 113 -7.41 -3.10 3.32
N SER A 114 -6.07 -3.15 3.43
CA SER A 114 -5.40 -2.67 4.64
C SER A 114 -5.56 -1.16 4.81
N ILE A 115 -5.50 -0.68 6.06
CA ILE A 115 -5.51 0.76 6.36
C ILE A 115 -4.36 1.47 5.63
N SER A 116 -3.17 0.87 5.58
CA SER A 116 -2.02 1.42 4.88
C SER A 116 -2.26 1.57 3.37
N ALA A 117 -2.78 0.53 2.72
CA ALA A 117 -3.11 0.59 1.29
C ALA A 117 -4.17 1.66 1.00
N CYS A 118 -5.21 1.75 1.85
CA CYS A 118 -6.25 2.75 1.75
C CYS A 118 -5.70 4.18 1.93
N ALA A 119 -4.83 4.40 2.91
CA ALA A 119 -4.21 5.70 3.14
C ALA A 119 -3.30 6.11 1.97
N ILE A 120 -2.49 5.19 1.43
CA ILE A 120 -1.67 5.44 0.22
C ILE A 120 -2.57 5.81 -0.95
N ARG A 121 -3.67 5.08 -1.17
CA ARG A 121 -4.62 5.41 -2.24
C ARG A 121 -5.24 6.79 -2.03
N PHE A 122 -5.56 7.16 -0.79
CA PHE A 122 -6.04 8.52 -0.48
C PHE A 122 -5.00 9.58 -0.83
N ALA A 123 -3.71 9.33 -0.56
CA ALA A 123 -2.64 10.26 -0.95
C ALA A 123 -2.50 10.39 -2.47
N GLN A 124 -2.83 9.35 -3.23
CA GLN A 124 -2.77 9.36 -4.70
C GLN A 124 -3.91 10.13 -5.36
N ILE A 125 -5.13 9.95 -4.87
CA ILE A 125 -6.36 10.40 -5.56
C ILE A 125 -7.35 11.14 -4.63
N GLY A 126 -7.01 11.36 -3.37
CA GLY A 126 -7.85 12.07 -2.42
C GLY A 126 -7.92 13.58 -2.67
N ASN A 127 -8.65 14.26 -1.82
CA ASN A 127 -8.95 15.68 -1.95
C ASN A 127 -8.28 16.55 -0.89
N HIS A 128 -7.31 16.00 -0.16
CA HIS A 128 -6.52 16.70 0.85
C HIS A 128 -5.04 16.38 0.71
N PRO A 129 -4.16 17.37 0.88
CA PRO A 129 -2.73 17.15 0.98
C PRO A 129 -2.42 16.39 2.26
N ILE A 130 -1.89 15.18 2.14
CA ILE A 130 -1.56 14.33 3.29
C ILE A 130 -0.16 13.76 3.20
N MET A 131 0.40 13.48 4.37
CA MET A 131 1.58 12.68 4.54
C MET A 131 1.27 11.49 5.44
N ILE A 132 1.71 10.33 5.02
CA ILE A 132 1.58 9.08 5.77
C ILE A 132 2.95 8.73 6.31
N ILE A 133 3.01 8.42 7.59
CA ILE A 133 4.21 7.95 8.25
C ILE A 133 3.88 6.59 8.88
N TYR A 134 4.56 5.56 8.45
CA TYR A 134 4.50 4.27 9.09
C TYR A 134 5.74 4.05 9.95
N ALA A 135 5.52 3.80 11.22
CA ALA A 135 6.58 3.56 12.18
C ALA A 135 6.31 2.32 13.01
N GLU A 136 7.38 1.65 13.38
CA GLU A 136 7.36 0.46 14.22
C GLU A 136 8.47 0.58 15.25
N SER A 137 8.14 0.35 16.53
CA SER A 137 9.08 0.48 17.65
C SER A 137 9.84 1.82 17.67
N GLY A 138 9.15 2.93 17.37
CA GLY A 138 9.73 4.27 17.36
C GLY A 138 10.63 4.59 16.16
N ILE A 139 10.69 3.69 15.19
CA ILE A 139 11.51 3.86 13.96
C ILE A 139 10.59 4.01 12.76
N ILE A 140 10.79 5.07 11.98
CA ILE A 140 10.08 5.27 10.73
C ILE A 140 10.55 4.22 9.72
N LYS A 141 9.62 3.42 9.25
CA LYS A 141 9.88 2.37 8.25
C LYS A 141 9.71 2.90 6.84
N TRP A 142 8.66 3.68 6.61
CA TRP A 142 8.43 4.34 5.32
C TRP A 142 7.52 5.55 5.50
N THR A 143 7.56 6.42 4.50
CA THR A 143 6.68 7.58 4.36
C THR A 143 6.09 7.60 2.95
N TYR A 144 4.89 8.12 2.83
CA TYR A 144 4.24 8.40 1.55
C TYR A 144 3.52 9.74 1.66
N TYR A 145 3.47 10.51 0.58
CA TYR A 145 2.80 11.80 0.57
C TYR A 145 2.10 12.05 -0.77
N SER A 146 1.02 12.83 -0.72
CA SER A 146 0.34 13.28 -1.94
C SER A 146 1.20 14.28 -2.71
N ASP A 147 0.94 14.43 -4.01
CA ASP A 147 1.74 15.28 -4.87
C ASP A 147 1.69 16.76 -4.46
N ASP A 148 0.56 17.21 -3.94
CA ASP A 148 0.30 18.56 -3.45
C ASP A 148 0.80 18.83 -2.01
N PHE A 149 1.36 17.83 -1.33
CA PHE A 149 1.91 18.00 0.02
C PHE A 149 3.20 18.82 -0.01
N LYS A 150 3.18 19.97 0.67
CA LYS A 150 4.23 20.99 0.55
C LYS A 150 5.54 20.66 1.27
N TYR A 151 5.51 19.82 2.31
CA TYR A 151 6.63 19.63 3.24
C TYR A 151 7.33 18.28 3.04
N LYS A 152 7.67 17.93 1.79
CA LYS A 152 8.24 16.63 1.42
C LYS A 152 9.61 16.31 2.04
N THR A 153 10.30 17.33 2.55
CA THR A 153 11.67 17.22 3.08
C THR A 153 11.78 17.08 4.60
N ILE A 154 10.65 17.09 5.32
CA ILE A 154 10.67 17.18 6.79
C ILE A 154 11.18 15.91 7.48
N ILE A 155 11.18 14.75 6.82
CA ILE A 155 11.48 13.49 7.50
C ILE A 155 12.75 12.84 6.96
N ASN A 156 13.89 13.42 7.33
CA ASN A 156 15.20 12.76 7.22
C ASN A 156 15.64 12.09 8.54
N TYR A 157 14.75 11.98 9.53
CA TYR A 157 15.09 11.40 10.83
C TYR A 157 14.50 10.00 10.95
N PRO A 158 15.34 8.96 11.09
CA PRO A 158 14.86 7.58 11.26
C PRO A 158 14.15 7.35 12.60
N LYS A 159 14.43 8.18 13.61
CA LYS A 159 13.78 8.11 14.93
C LYS A 159 12.74 9.19 15.08
N ILE A 160 11.59 8.81 15.62
CA ILE A 160 10.53 9.73 15.95
C ILE A 160 10.92 10.48 17.22
N SER A 161 10.93 11.83 17.15
CA SER A 161 11.15 12.64 18.33
C SER A 161 9.99 12.49 19.32
N GLU A 162 10.29 12.42 20.61
CA GLU A 162 9.31 12.41 21.71
C GLU A 162 8.37 13.63 21.74
N HIS A 163 8.76 14.72 21.07
CA HIS A 163 7.94 15.94 20.95
C HIS A 163 6.84 15.85 19.88
N PHE A 164 6.79 14.77 19.09
CA PHE A 164 5.67 14.51 18.18
C PHE A 164 4.62 13.62 18.83
N LEU A 165 3.35 13.77 18.45
CA LEU A 165 2.26 12.90 18.91
C LEU A 165 2.57 11.42 18.77
N MET A 166 3.28 11.05 17.72
CA MET A 166 3.72 9.68 17.47
C MET A 166 4.83 9.28 18.47
N GLY A 167 5.68 10.21 18.88
CA GLY A 167 6.69 10.01 19.92
C GLY A 167 6.05 9.79 21.30
N GLU A 168 5.04 10.57 21.66
CA GLU A 168 4.25 10.35 22.89
C GLU A 168 3.64 8.95 22.93
N TYR A 169 3.12 8.45 21.81
CA TYR A 169 2.58 7.08 21.74
C TYR A 169 3.65 6.03 22.05
N PHE A 170 4.85 6.14 21.48
CA PHE A 170 5.92 5.17 21.72
C PHE A 170 6.53 5.27 23.12
N THR A 171 6.55 6.47 23.71
CA THR A 171 7.11 6.71 25.04
C THR A 171 6.13 6.30 26.16
N ASN A 172 4.85 6.61 26.00
CA ASN A 172 3.86 6.48 27.05
C ASN A 172 2.92 5.28 26.85
N HIS A 173 3.06 4.52 25.76
CA HIS A 173 2.16 3.40 25.38
C HIS A 173 0.67 3.76 25.34
N ILE A 174 0.34 5.04 25.22
CA ILE A 174 -1.04 5.51 25.22
C ILE A 174 -1.53 5.55 23.76
N LYS A 175 -2.53 4.74 23.45
CA LYS A 175 -3.27 4.88 22.18
C LYS A 175 -4.07 6.19 22.23
N VAL A 176 -3.54 7.24 21.65
CA VAL A 176 -4.23 8.52 21.51
C VAL A 176 -4.54 8.75 20.03
N GLU A 177 -5.81 8.64 19.69
CA GLU A 177 -6.32 9.23 18.44
C GLU A 177 -6.47 10.73 18.67
N LYS A 178 -5.42 11.51 18.42
CA LYS A 178 -5.50 12.97 18.43
C LYS A 178 -5.38 13.48 17.02
N THR A 179 -6.37 14.23 16.57
CA THR A 179 -6.21 15.10 15.42
C THR A 179 -5.58 16.41 15.92
N ALA A 180 -4.29 16.62 15.66
CA ALA A 180 -3.65 17.87 15.88
C ALA A 180 -3.71 18.70 14.59
N GLN A 181 -4.37 19.84 14.59
CA GLN A 181 -4.16 20.87 13.58
C GLN A 181 -2.90 21.66 13.98
N ILE A 182 -1.83 21.47 13.23
CA ILE A 182 -0.63 22.31 13.34
C ILE A 182 -0.77 23.39 12.27
N TRP A 183 -0.88 24.64 12.72
CA TRP A 183 -0.89 25.85 11.87
C TRP A 183 0.54 26.27 11.55
#